data_f6e472c1813d8aedae8ba0327ed81027
#
_entry.id   f6e472c1813d8aedae8ba0327ed81027
#
_cell.length_a   1.000
_cell.length_b   1.000
_cell.length_c   1.000
_cell.angle_alpha   90.00
_cell.angle_beta   90.00
_cell.angle_gamma   90.00
#
_symmetry.space_group_name_H-M   'P 1'
#
loop_
_entity.id
_entity.type
_entity.pdbx_description
1 polymer ?
#
loop_
_entity_poly.entity_id
_entity_poly.type
_entity_poly.pdbx_seq_one_letter_code
_entity_poly.pdbx_strand_id
1 'polypeptide(L)'
;MAFGQLSLATGNQEYADIARKTFDIILSKVDNPKGKWNKLHPDTRNLKNFALPMILCNLAMEIEHILGKDYLERAMNTCIHEVMDVFYRPELGGIIVENVDINGNLVDCFEGRQITPGHAIEAMWFIMDLGKRLHRPELIEKAKNTTLTMLEYGWDKEHGGIFYFLDRNSFPPQQLEWDQKLWWVHIESLISLLKGYQLTGDKQCLDWFEKVHDYTWAPVSYTHLRAHETRHDL
;
A
#
# COMPACT_ATOMS: atom_id res chain seq x y z
N MET A 1 -1.12 9.44 12.81
CA MET A 1 -1.74 10.45 11.91
C MET A 1 -2.63 11.44 12.66
N ALA A 2 -3.78 11.05 13.26
CA ALA A 2 -4.73 12.00 13.86
C ALA A 2 -4.11 13.02 14.83
N PHE A 3 -3.34 12.59 15.81
CA PHE A 3 -2.65 13.49 16.73
C PHE A 3 -1.60 14.39 16.06
N GLY A 4 -0.94 13.92 15.00
CA GLY A 4 -0.05 14.74 14.20
C GLY A 4 -0.79 15.91 13.54
N GLN A 5 -1.88 15.61 12.84
CA GLN A 5 -2.72 16.63 12.19
C GLN A 5 -3.38 17.57 13.23
N LEU A 6 -3.80 17.04 14.37
CA LEU A 6 -4.36 17.84 15.44
C LEU A 6 -3.33 18.81 16.05
N SER A 7 -2.06 18.40 16.17
CA SER A 7 -0.97 19.26 16.61
C SER A 7 -0.72 20.42 15.64
N LEU A 8 -0.79 20.17 14.32
CA LEU A 8 -0.71 21.22 13.30
C LEU A 8 -1.87 22.21 13.40
N ALA A 9 -3.09 21.68 13.54
CA ALA A 9 -4.30 22.51 13.56
C ALA A 9 -4.41 23.40 14.83
N THR A 10 -3.90 22.92 15.97
CA THR A 10 -4.08 23.58 17.27
C THR A 10 -2.82 24.24 17.82
N GLY A 11 -1.64 23.88 17.31
CA GLY A 11 -0.35 24.30 17.91
C GLY A 11 -0.07 23.65 19.27
N ASN A 12 -0.88 22.69 19.73
CA ASN A 12 -0.70 22.08 21.05
C ASN A 12 0.39 21.01 21.02
N GLN A 13 1.45 21.24 21.81
CA GLN A 13 2.62 20.38 21.91
C GLN A 13 2.29 18.99 22.47
N GLU A 14 1.30 18.86 23.36
CA GLU A 14 0.89 17.57 23.90
C GLU A 14 0.48 16.57 22.82
N TYR A 15 -0.22 17.04 21.77
CA TYR A 15 -0.61 16.21 20.64
C TYR A 15 0.60 15.78 19.80
N ALA A 16 1.58 16.66 19.63
CA ALA A 16 2.84 16.33 18.96
C ALA A 16 3.61 15.25 19.73
N ASP A 17 3.69 15.36 21.06
CA ASP A 17 4.38 14.41 21.93
C ASP A 17 3.71 13.03 21.89
N ILE A 18 2.36 12.98 21.89
CA ILE A 18 1.60 11.73 21.73
C ILE A 18 1.89 11.09 20.37
N ALA A 19 1.85 11.87 19.29
CA ALA A 19 2.12 11.39 17.95
C ALA A 19 3.55 10.82 17.84
N ARG A 20 4.55 11.55 18.35
CA ARG A 20 5.95 11.13 18.37
C ARG A 20 6.14 9.82 19.16
N LYS A 21 5.64 9.79 20.38
CA LYS A 21 5.73 8.58 21.23
C LYS A 21 5.07 7.37 20.59
N THR A 22 3.91 7.58 19.93
CA THR A 22 3.22 6.49 19.21
C THR A 22 4.06 5.98 18.06
N PHE A 23 4.66 6.89 17.27
CA PHE A 23 5.54 6.53 16.17
C PHE A 23 6.76 5.74 16.63
N ASP A 24 7.43 6.19 17.71
CA ASP A 24 8.57 5.46 18.30
C ASP A 24 8.19 4.06 18.78
N ILE A 25 6.98 3.88 19.36
CA ILE A 25 6.44 2.57 19.72
C ILE A 25 6.22 1.68 18.48
N ILE A 26 5.68 2.23 17.38
CA ILE A 26 5.51 1.47 16.13
C ILE A 26 6.87 0.98 15.64
N LEU A 27 7.86 1.88 15.56
CA LEU A 27 9.20 1.53 15.09
C LEU A 27 9.87 0.46 15.97
N SER A 28 9.69 0.52 17.30
CA SER A 28 10.23 -0.49 18.22
C SER A 28 9.65 -1.89 18.02
N LYS A 29 8.57 -2.01 17.23
CA LYS A 29 7.88 -3.28 16.95
C LYS A 29 8.06 -3.78 15.52
N VAL A 30 8.86 -3.11 14.71
CA VAL A 30 9.05 -3.48 13.29
C VAL A 30 9.47 -4.94 13.14
N ASP A 31 10.41 -5.39 13.96
CA ASP A 31 10.93 -6.78 13.90
C ASP A 31 10.04 -7.81 14.61
N ASN A 32 9.13 -7.37 15.46
CA ASN A 32 8.17 -8.23 16.16
C ASN A 32 6.83 -7.54 16.37
N PRO A 33 6.05 -7.32 15.30
CA PRO A 33 4.85 -6.49 15.33
C PRO A 33 3.75 -7.05 16.25
N LYS A 34 3.68 -8.37 16.42
CA LYS A 34 2.68 -9.02 17.28
C LYS A 34 3.18 -9.27 18.70
N GLY A 35 4.49 -9.16 18.96
CA GLY A 35 5.09 -9.39 20.27
C GLY A 35 4.63 -10.71 20.87
N LYS A 36 4.20 -10.69 22.14
CA LYS A 36 3.67 -11.86 22.86
C LYS A 36 2.35 -12.44 22.29
N TRP A 37 1.67 -11.71 21.42
CA TRP A 37 0.42 -12.13 20.79
C TRP A 37 0.65 -12.80 19.44
N ASN A 38 1.91 -13.01 19.06
CA ASN A 38 2.25 -13.76 17.85
C ASN A 38 1.81 -15.21 18.01
N LYS A 39 0.88 -15.65 17.17
CA LYS A 39 0.36 -17.03 17.16
C LYS A 39 1.20 -17.98 16.30
N LEU A 40 2.22 -17.46 15.59
CA LEU A 40 3.14 -18.29 14.83
C LEU A 40 4.09 -19.01 15.79
N HIS A 41 4.33 -20.29 15.55
CA HIS A 41 5.39 -21.00 16.24
C HIS A 41 6.74 -20.36 15.90
N PRO A 42 7.64 -20.13 16.87
CA PRO A 42 8.98 -19.64 16.58
C PRO A 42 9.63 -20.46 15.48
N ASP A 43 10.38 -19.80 14.61
CA ASP A 43 11.10 -20.38 13.47
C ASP A 43 10.25 -21.00 12.36
N THR A 44 8.92 -20.84 12.41
CA THR A 44 8.04 -21.22 11.32
C THR A 44 7.56 -19.97 10.57
N ARG A 45 7.63 -19.99 9.23
CA ARG A 45 7.09 -18.93 8.36
C ARG A 45 7.53 -17.53 8.75
N ASN A 46 8.84 -17.34 8.95
CA ASN A 46 9.42 -16.01 9.17
C ASN A 46 9.34 -15.20 7.87
N LEU A 47 8.21 -14.52 7.68
CA LEU A 47 7.96 -13.67 6.53
C LEU A 47 7.94 -12.20 6.94
N LYS A 48 8.57 -11.36 6.13
CA LYS A 48 8.35 -9.90 6.14
C LYS A 48 7.08 -9.62 5.34
N ASN A 49 6.22 -8.75 5.87
CA ASN A 49 4.97 -8.34 5.23
C ASN A 49 5.07 -6.90 4.74
N PHE A 50 4.48 -6.64 3.58
CA PHE A 50 4.50 -5.36 2.88
C PHE A 50 3.73 -4.23 3.57
N ALA A 51 2.65 -4.56 4.29
CA ALA A 51 1.73 -3.54 4.83
C ALA A 51 2.42 -2.54 5.77
N LEU A 52 3.35 -2.99 6.62
CA LEU A 52 4.00 -2.09 7.57
C LEU A 52 4.94 -1.07 6.89
N PRO A 53 5.92 -1.45 6.05
CA PRO A 53 6.75 -0.48 5.34
C PRO A 53 5.94 0.46 4.44
N MET A 54 4.88 -0.03 3.80
CA MET A 54 3.94 0.78 3.02
C MET A 54 3.34 1.90 3.88
N ILE A 55 2.72 1.56 5.00
CA ILE A 55 2.08 2.55 5.90
C ILE A 55 3.10 3.51 6.49
N LEU A 56 4.31 3.06 6.80
CA LEU A 56 5.37 3.94 7.33
C LEU A 56 5.80 5.01 6.32
N CYS A 57 5.73 4.72 5.01
CA CYS A 57 5.98 5.73 3.97
C CYS A 57 5.06 6.95 4.14
N ASN A 58 3.77 6.71 4.25
CA ASN A 58 2.78 7.79 4.42
C ASN A 58 2.88 8.44 5.81
N LEU A 59 2.98 7.61 6.85
CA LEU A 59 3.01 8.11 8.22
C LEU A 59 4.20 9.06 8.47
N ALA A 60 5.37 8.80 7.90
CA ALA A 60 6.53 9.66 8.03
C ALA A 60 6.29 11.06 7.43
N MET A 61 5.57 11.14 6.30
CA MET A 61 5.18 12.42 5.70
C MET A 61 4.14 13.18 6.53
N GLU A 62 3.12 12.44 7.00
CA GLU A 62 2.00 13.03 7.77
C GLU A 62 2.42 13.65 9.11
N ILE A 63 3.54 13.21 9.68
CA ILE A 63 4.07 13.74 10.94
C ILE A 63 5.44 14.41 10.78
N GLU A 64 5.81 14.80 9.54
CA GLU A 64 7.13 15.37 9.25
C GLU A 64 7.47 16.60 10.12
N HIS A 65 6.47 17.41 10.46
CA HIS A 65 6.62 18.58 11.33
C HIS A 65 7.02 18.25 12.77
N ILE A 66 6.84 16.98 13.19
CA ILE A 66 7.19 16.48 14.54
C ILE A 66 8.56 15.78 14.50
N LEU A 67 8.93 15.20 13.33
CA LEU A 67 10.18 14.48 13.15
C LEU A 67 11.30 15.49 12.82
N GLY A 68 12.48 15.32 13.40
CA GLY A 68 13.66 16.08 12.99
C GLY A 68 14.06 15.74 11.56
N LYS A 69 14.59 16.72 10.81
CA LYS A 69 14.90 16.61 9.38
C LYS A 69 15.75 15.37 9.05
N ASP A 70 16.84 15.15 9.77
CA ASP A 70 17.76 14.02 9.50
C ASP A 70 17.12 12.66 9.79
N TYR A 71 16.24 12.61 10.80
CA TYR A 71 15.48 11.41 11.13
C TYR A 71 14.45 11.11 10.06
N LEU A 72 13.72 12.13 9.62
CA LEU A 72 12.72 12.03 8.56
C LEU A 72 13.33 11.53 7.26
N GLU A 73 14.46 12.09 6.83
CA GLU A 73 15.14 11.68 5.59
C GLU A 73 15.59 10.21 5.65
N ARG A 74 16.16 9.76 6.76
CA ARG A 74 16.50 8.34 6.95
C ARG A 74 15.27 7.45 6.91
N ALA A 75 14.19 7.82 7.59
CA ALA A 75 12.95 7.05 7.61
C ALA A 75 12.36 6.92 6.20
N MET A 76 12.32 8.02 5.43
CA MET A 76 11.84 8.01 4.05
C MET A 76 12.70 7.10 3.15
N ASN A 77 14.02 7.20 3.22
CA ASN A 77 14.91 6.34 2.42
C ASN A 77 14.77 4.86 2.80
N THR A 78 14.61 4.54 4.08
CA THR A 78 14.35 3.16 4.52
C THR A 78 13.02 2.64 3.96
N CYS A 79 11.95 3.44 4.02
CA CYS A 79 10.66 3.07 3.47
C CYS A 79 10.73 2.85 1.95
N ILE A 80 11.41 3.74 1.22
CA ILE A 80 11.61 3.60 -0.23
C ILE A 80 12.36 2.31 -0.54
N HIS A 81 13.45 2.04 0.19
CA HIS A 81 14.22 0.81 0.00
C HIS A 81 13.36 -0.44 0.22
N GLU A 82 12.65 -0.51 1.34
CA GLU A 82 11.77 -1.66 1.61
C GLU A 82 10.73 -1.84 0.51
N VAL A 83 10.00 -0.79 0.13
CA VAL A 83 8.93 -0.87 -0.88
C VAL A 83 9.48 -1.16 -2.27
N MET A 84 10.50 -0.43 -2.73
CA MET A 84 10.93 -0.40 -4.14
C MET A 84 12.10 -1.30 -4.47
N ASP A 85 12.78 -1.89 -3.47
CA ASP A 85 13.90 -2.81 -3.70
C ASP A 85 13.64 -4.18 -3.07
N VAL A 86 12.96 -4.26 -1.89
CA VAL A 86 12.69 -5.54 -1.23
C VAL A 86 11.39 -6.20 -1.73
N PHE A 87 10.31 -5.45 -1.89
CA PHE A 87 8.99 -6.01 -2.30
C PHE A 87 8.68 -5.85 -3.78
N TYR A 88 9.27 -4.87 -4.46
CA TYR A 88 9.16 -4.71 -5.91
C TYR A 88 9.95 -5.78 -6.65
N ARG A 89 9.34 -6.44 -7.65
CA ARG A 89 9.89 -7.60 -8.37
C ARG A 89 9.99 -7.34 -9.88
N PRO A 90 11.10 -6.81 -10.36
CA PRO A 90 11.30 -6.62 -11.79
C PRO A 90 11.29 -7.94 -12.57
N GLU A 91 11.80 -9.02 -11.97
CA GLU A 91 11.81 -10.37 -12.56
C GLU A 91 10.41 -10.98 -12.74
N LEU A 92 9.41 -10.43 -12.05
CA LEU A 92 8.00 -10.81 -12.19
C LEU A 92 7.19 -9.78 -12.98
N GLY A 93 7.85 -9.00 -13.84
CA GLY A 93 7.20 -7.97 -14.65
C GLY A 93 6.94 -6.65 -13.93
N GLY A 94 7.58 -6.40 -12.79
CA GLY A 94 7.47 -5.13 -12.05
C GLY A 94 6.27 -5.07 -11.10
N ILE A 95 5.81 -6.20 -10.59
CA ILE A 95 4.78 -6.26 -9.56
C ILE A 95 5.36 -6.10 -8.15
N ILE A 96 4.49 -5.78 -7.20
CA ILE A 96 4.78 -5.80 -5.75
C ILE A 96 4.21 -7.09 -5.17
N VAL A 97 5.01 -7.81 -4.38
CA VAL A 97 4.58 -8.99 -3.63
C VAL A 97 4.20 -8.60 -2.20
N GLU A 98 3.26 -9.35 -1.58
CA GLU A 98 2.79 -9.05 -0.23
C GLU A 98 3.73 -9.56 0.86
N ASN A 99 4.42 -10.67 0.61
CA ASN A 99 5.32 -11.29 1.60
C ASN A 99 6.62 -11.79 0.94
N VAL A 100 7.70 -11.68 1.71
CA VAL A 100 9.03 -12.21 1.37
C VAL A 100 9.64 -12.90 2.58
N ASP A 101 10.71 -13.68 2.42
CA ASP A 101 11.46 -14.17 3.57
C ASP A 101 12.20 -13.03 4.29
N ILE A 102 12.87 -13.34 5.42
CA ILE A 102 13.61 -12.36 6.20
C ILE A 102 14.77 -11.72 5.42
N ASN A 103 15.27 -12.38 4.38
CA ASN A 103 16.35 -11.89 3.51
C ASN A 103 15.81 -11.16 2.26
N GLY A 104 14.49 -11.04 2.13
CA GLY A 104 13.85 -10.41 0.98
C GLY A 104 13.65 -11.35 -0.21
N ASN A 105 13.82 -12.67 -0.10
CA ASN A 105 13.62 -13.59 -1.20
C ASN A 105 12.16 -14.00 -1.35
N LEU A 106 11.78 -14.39 -2.57
CA LEU A 106 10.47 -14.96 -2.84
C LEU A 106 10.33 -16.33 -2.14
N VAL A 107 9.15 -16.58 -1.57
CA VAL A 107 8.82 -17.84 -0.89
C VAL A 107 7.67 -18.52 -1.60
N ASP A 108 7.80 -19.84 -1.86
CA ASP A 108 6.76 -20.64 -2.49
C ASP A 108 5.86 -21.32 -1.45
N CYS A 109 5.03 -20.49 -0.79
CA CYS A 109 3.94 -20.90 0.06
C CYS A 109 2.73 -20.00 -0.22
N PHE A 110 1.56 -20.30 0.33
CA PHE A 110 0.35 -19.50 0.09
C PHE A 110 0.56 -18.02 0.38
N GLU A 111 1.10 -17.70 1.55
CA GLU A 111 1.36 -16.31 1.96
C GLU A 111 2.43 -15.65 1.09
N GLY A 112 3.49 -16.40 0.74
CA GLY A 112 4.60 -15.88 -0.08
C GLY A 112 4.24 -15.68 -1.55
N ARG A 113 3.16 -16.33 -2.05
CA ARG A 113 2.65 -16.13 -3.41
C ARG A 113 1.55 -15.07 -3.49
N GLN A 114 1.03 -14.63 -2.36
CA GLN A 114 -0.05 -13.65 -2.30
C GLN A 114 0.38 -12.33 -2.93
N ILE A 115 -0.51 -11.79 -3.76
CA ILE A 115 -0.46 -10.44 -4.31
C ILE A 115 -1.72 -9.72 -3.84
N THR A 116 -1.54 -8.50 -3.33
CA THR A 116 -2.64 -7.61 -2.92
C THR A 116 -2.58 -6.35 -3.79
N PRO A 117 -3.26 -6.33 -4.95
CA PRO A 117 -3.16 -5.20 -5.87
C PRO A 117 -3.45 -3.86 -5.23
N GLY A 118 -4.45 -3.79 -4.33
CA GLY A 118 -4.81 -2.58 -3.62
C GLY A 118 -3.67 -2.00 -2.78
N HIS A 119 -3.01 -2.82 -1.97
CA HIS A 119 -1.86 -2.37 -1.17
C HIS A 119 -0.71 -1.87 -2.06
N ALA A 120 -0.42 -2.60 -3.14
CA ALA A 120 0.63 -2.20 -4.06
C ALA A 120 0.34 -0.83 -4.69
N ILE A 121 -0.88 -0.62 -5.17
CA ILE A 121 -1.30 0.64 -5.80
C ILE A 121 -1.32 1.79 -4.77
N GLU A 122 -1.82 1.55 -3.57
CA GLU A 122 -1.79 2.50 -2.46
C GLU A 122 -0.35 2.93 -2.14
N ALA A 123 0.56 1.98 -2.00
CA ALA A 123 1.96 2.29 -1.76
C ALA A 123 2.58 3.16 -2.86
N MET A 124 2.18 2.98 -4.11
CA MET A 124 2.76 3.73 -5.23
C MET A 124 2.46 5.22 -5.15
N TRP A 125 1.28 5.64 -4.71
CA TRP A 125 1.07 7.07 -4.54
C TRP A 125 1.81 7.63 -3.32
N PHE A 126 2.04 6.84 -2.26
CA PHE A 126 2.96 7.23 -1.18
C PHE A 126 4.39 7.45 -1.72
N ILE A 127 4.87 6.53 -2.55
CA ILE A 127 6.20 6.62 -3.16
C ILE A 127 6.29 7.82 -4.13
N MET A 128 5.23 8.13 -4.89
CA MET A 128 5.19 9.33 -5.73
C MET A 128 5.31 10.62 -4.90
N ASP A 129 4.61 10.71 -3.78
CA ASP A 129 4.70 11.84 -2.86
C ASP A 129 6.10 11.96 -2.24
N LEU A 130 6.72 10.84 -1.85
CA LEU A 130 8.11 10.81 -1.39
C LEU A 130 9.08 11.24 -2.49
N GLY A 131 8.87 10.77 -3.72
CA GLY A 131 9.67 11.16 -4.89
C GLY A 131 9.59 12.67 -5.16
N LYS A 132 8.39 13.25 -5.06
CA LYS A 132 8.19 14.70 -5.14
C LYS A 132 8.90 15.44 -4.00
N ARG A 133 8.75 14.96 -2.76
CA ARG A 133 9.34 15.56 -1.56
C ARG A 133 10.87 15.54 -1.57
N LEU A 134 11.47 14.47 -2.12
CA LEU A 134 12.91 14.27 -2.21
C LEU A 134 13.52 14.72 -3.54
N HIS A 135 12.72 15.32 -4.44
CA HIS A 135 13.15 15.74 -5.79
C HIS A 135 13.75 14.59 -6.62
N ARG A 136 13.10 13.41 -6.59
CA ARG A 136 13.52 12.19 -7.28
C ARG A 136 12.53 11.80 -8.37
N PRO A 137 12.59 12.42 -9.56
CA PRO A 137 11.65 12.17 -10.65
C PRO A 137 11.69 10.71 -11.15
N GLU A 138 12.84 10.04 -11.07
CA GLU A 138 12.99 8.63 -11.44
C GLU A 138 12.15 7.71 -10.55
N LEU A 139 11.98 8.08 -9.27
CA LEU A 139 11.15 7.35 -8.32
C LEU A 139 9.66 7.54 -8.63
N ILE A 140 9.26 8.75 -9.02
CA ILE A 140 7.89 9.05 -9.44
C ILE A 140 7.53 8.23 -10.68
N GLU A 141 8.40 8.21 -11.70
CA GLU A 141 8.18 7.43 -12.91
C GLU A 141 8.09 5.93 -12.63
N LYS A 142 9.00 5.40 -11.79
CA LYS A 142 8.96 3.98 -11.39
C LYS A 142 7.65 3.65 -10.67
N ALA A 143 7.22 4.46 -9.71
CA ALA A 143 6.00 4.24 -8.96
C ALA A 143 4.75 4.34 -9.86
N LYS A 144 4.66 5.34 -10.73
CA LYS A 144 3.58 5.48 -11.72
C LYS A 144 3.50 4.25 -12.64
N ASN A 145 4.63 3.78 -13.18
CA ASN A 145 4.66 2.59 -14.02
C ASN A 145 4.24 1.33 -13.22
N THR A 146 4.64 1.21 -11.97
CA THR A 146 4.22 0.10 -11.10
C THR A 146 2.71 0.16 -10.83
N THR A 147 2.11 1.34 -10.65
CA THR A 147 0.64 1.49 -10.55
C THR A 147 -0.05 0.91 -11.79
N LEU A 148 0.41 1.29 -13.00
CA LEU A 148 -0.17 0.79 -14.26
C LEU A 148 0.00 -0.73 -14.39
N THR A 149 1.17 -1.26 -14.05
CA THR A 149 1.44 -2.71 -14.03
C THR A 149 0.50 -3.44 -13.07
N MET A 150 0.32 -2.93 -11.86
CA MET A 150 -0.54 -3.56 -10.85
C MET A 150 -2.02 -3.50 -11.22
N LEU A 151 -2.45 -2.43 -11.91
CA LEU A 151 -3.80 -2.34 -12.46
C LEU A 151 -4.04 -3.37 -13.56
N GLU A 152 -3.12 -3.50 -14.51
CA GLU A 152 -3.23 -4.51 -15.58
C GLU A 152 -3.20 -5.93 -15.02
N TYR A 153 -2.37 -6.17 -14.00
CA TYR A 153 -2.26 -7.46 -13.31
C TYR A 153 -3.51 -7.80 -12.50
N GLY A 154 -4.06 -6.83 -11.78
CA GLY A 154 -5.16 -7.02 -10.82
C GLY A 154 -6.56 -6.85 -11.40
N TRP A 155 -6.71 -6.36 -12.63
CA TRP A 155 -8.01 -6.09 -13.24
C TRP A 155 -8.70 -7.37 -13.69
N ASP A 156 -9.95 -7.56 -13.26
CA ASP A 156 -10.82 -8.62 -13.76
C ASP A 156 -11.25 -8.30 -15.19
N LYS A 157 -10.77 -9.10 -16.15
CA LYS A 157 -11.03 -8.88 -17.59
C LYS A 157 -12.43 -9.32 -18.01
N GLU A 158 -13.10 -10.15 -17.22
CA GLU A 158 -14.44 -10.66 -17.50
C GLU A 158 -15.53 -9.75 -16.89
N HIS A 159 -15.37 -9.39 -15.62
CA HIS A 159 -16.42 -8.66 -14.87
C HIS A 159 -16.05 -7.22 -14.52
N GLY A 160 -14.82 -6.82 -14.77
CA GLY A 160 -14.30 -5.52 -14.37
C GLY A 160 -13.95 -5.46 -12.87
N GLY A 161 -13.34 -4.34 -12.47
CA GLY A 161 -12.87 -4.12 -11.11
C GLY A 161 -11.56 -4.83 -10.78
N ILE A 162 -11.02 -4.50 -9.62
CA ILE A 162 -9.70 -4.97 -9.18
C ILE A 162 -9.91 -6.08 -8.15
N PHE A 163 -9.30 -7.25 -8.37
CA PHE A 163 -9.32 -8.36 -7.43
C PHE A 163 -8.69 -7.97 -6.09
N TYR A 164 -9.24 -8.50 -5.00
CA TYR A 164 -8.69 -8.25 -3.67
C TYR A 164 -7.36 -8.98 -3.47
N PHE A 165 -7.32 -10.28 -3.74
CA PHE A 165 -6.11 -11.09 -3.67
C PHE A 165 -5.91 -11.90 -4.94
N LEU A 166 -4.64 -12.11 -5.29
CA LEU A 166 -4.21 -12.98 -6.38
C LEU A 166 -3.05 -13.87 -5.90
N ASP A 167 -2.82 -14.98 -6.58
CA ASP A 167 -1.62 -15.80 -6.41
C ASP A 167 -0.68 -15.54 -7.59
N ARG A 168 0.62 -15.27 -7.34
CA ARG A 168 1.57 -14.94 -8.41
C ARG A 168 1.81 -16.07 -9.42
N ASN A 169 1.50 -17.33 -9.03
CA ASN A 169 1.59 -18.50 -9.88
C ASN A 169 0.23 -18.90 -10.48
N SER A 170 -0.79 -18.04 -10.37
CA SER A 170 -2.16 -18.28 -10.83
C SER A 170 -2.83 -19.50 -10.19
N PHE A 171 -2.40 -19.89 -8.98
CA PHE A 171 -3.14 -20.85 -8.17
C PHE A 171 -4.32 -20.19 -7.47
N PRO A 172 -5.32 -20.96 -7.02
CA PRO A 172 -6.39 -20.40 -6.19
C PRO A 172 -5.81 -19.76 -4.92
N PRO A 173 -6.13 -18.47 -4.61
CA PRO A 173 -5.74 -17.86 -3.37
C PRO A 173 -6.31 -18.59 -2.16
N GLN A 174 -5.63 -18.49 -1.02
CA GLN A 174 -6.08 -19.09 0.23
C GLN A 174 -7.31 -18.36 0.82
N GLN A 175 -7.42 -17.07 0.55
CA GLN A 175 -8.51 -16.22 1.05
C GLN A 175 -9.77 -16.48 0.25
N LEU A 176 -10.88 -16.79 0.94
CA LEU A 176 -12.18 -17.05 0.31
C LEU A 176 -12.77 -15.81 -0.38
N GLU A 177 -12.38 -14.63 0.06
CA GLU A 177 -12.79 -13.32 -0.44
C GLU A 177 -11.89 -12.77 -1.56
N TRP A 178 -11.06 -13.58 -2.17
CA TRP A 178 -10.04 -13.15 -3.15
C TRP A 178 -10.63 -12.42 -4.37
N ASP A 179 -11.83 -12.79 -4.80
CA ASP A 179 -12.52 -12.24 -5.97
C ASP A 179 -13.39 -11.01 -5.66
N GLN A 180 -13.45 -10.61 -4.39
CA GLN A 180 -14.22 -9.42 -4.00
C GLN A 180 -13.58 -8.15 -4.59
N LYS A 181 -14.45 -7.20 -4.96
CA LYS A 181 -14.08 -5.91 -5.50
C LYS A 181 -14.32 -4.83 -4.44
N LEU A 182 -13.32 -4.63 -3.57
CA LEU A 182 -13.46 -3.72 -2.43
C LEU A 182 -13.38 -2.26 -2.88
N TRP A 183 -14.25 -1.43 -2.31
CA TRP A 183 -14.37 -0.01 -2.65
C TRP A 183 -13.05 0.75 -2.43
N TRP A 184 -12.34 0.48 -1.34
CA TRP A 184 -11.11 1.17 -1.00
C TRP A 184 -10.00 0.94 -2.04
N VAL A 185 -9.90 -0.27 -2.60
CA VAL A 185 -8.93 -0.61 -3.66
C VAL A 185 -9.11 0.30 -4.88
N HIS A 186 -10.37 0.56 -5.25
CA HIS A 186 -10.69 1.42 -6.39
C HIS A 186 -10.42 2.89 -6.07
N ILE A 187 -10.73 3.36 -4.87
CA ILE A 187 -10.43 4.75 -4.45
C ILE A 187 -8.92 4.99 -4.41
N GLU A 188 -8.13 4.08 -3.83
CA GLU A 188 -6.67 4.18 -3.83
C GLU A 188 -6.10 4.18 -5.26
N SER A 189 -6.71 3.41 -6.15
CA SER A 189 -6.33 3.40 -7.57
C SER A 189 -6.61 4.74 -8.24
N LEU A 190 -7.77 5.35 -7.99
CA LEU A 190 -8.08 6.69 -8.52
C LEU A 190 -7.11 7.74 -8.01
N ILE A 191 -6.73 7.69 -6.72
CA ILE A 191 -5.74 8.60 -6.13
C ILE A 191 -4.38 8.42 -6.81
N SER A 192 -3.92 7.17 -6.92
CA SER A 192 -2.62 6.85 -7.54
C SER A 192 -2.54 7.28 -8.99
N LEU A 193 -3.60 7.03 -9.77
CA LEU A 193 -3.69 7.41 -11.18
C LEU A 193 -3.72 8.92 -11.38
N LEU A 194 -4.51 9.63 -10.58
CA LEU A 194 -4.58 11.09 -10.67
C LEU A 194 -3.22 11.73 -10.31
N LYS A 195 -2.56 11.25 -9.26
CA LYS A 195 -1.21 11.71 -8.90
C LYS A 195 -0.19 11.38 -10.00
N GLY A 196 -0.23 10.17 -10.55
CA GLY A 196 0.61 9.76 -11.67
C GLY A 196 0.49 10.71 -12.85
N TYR A 197 -0.74 11.02 -13.27
CA TYR A 197 -0.99 12.00 -14.33
C TYR A 197 -0.50 13.41 -13.98
N GLN A 198 -0.82 13.91 -12.78
CA GLN A 198 -0.41 15.26 -12.36
C GLN A 198 1.11 15.45 -12.31
N LEU A 199 1.85 14.40 -11.96
CA LEU A 199 3.29 14.48 -11.77
C LEU A 199 4.09 14.15 -13.04
N THR A 200 3.51 13.40 -14.00
CA THR A 200 4.24 12.92 -15.18
C THR A 200 3.60 13.37 -16.52
N GLY A 201 2.31 13.72 -16.52
CA GLY A 201 1.55 14.01 -17.72
C GLY A 201 1.17 12.77 -18.54
N ASP A 202 1.39 11.56 -18.03
CA ASP A 202 1.14 10.32 -18.75
C ASP A 202 -0.37 10.05 -18.92
N LYS A 203 -0.83 10.06 -20.16
CA LYS A 203 -2.25 9.87 -20.51
C LYS A 203 -2.77 8.47 -20.17
N GLN A 204 -1.91 7.44 -20.11
CA GLN A 204 -2.35 6.12 -19.70
C GLN A 204 -2.95 6.14 -18.28
N CYS A 205 -2.49 7.05 -17.42
CA CYS A 205 -3.09 7.23 -16.11
C CYS A 205 -4.53 7.75 -16.20
N LEU A 206 -4.84 8.62 -17.17
CA LEU A 206 -6.22 9.11 -17.39
C LEU A 206 -7.12 8.01 -17.96
N ASP A 207 -6.63 7.24 -18.94
CA ASP A 207 -7.39 6.15 -19.54
C ASP A 207 -7.79 5.11 -18.48
N TRP A 208 -6.85 4.77 -17.60
CA TRP A 208 -7.13 3.90 -16.47
C TRP A 208 -8.02 4.56 -15.41
N PHE A 209 -7.83 5.86 -15.16
CA PHE A 209 -8.67 6.60 -14.22
C PHE A 209 -10.14 6.56 -14.64
N GLU A 210 -10.45 6.85 -15.90
CA GLU A 210 -11.80 6.78 -16.45
C GLU A 210 -12.38 5.37 -16.28
N LYS A 211 -11.61 4.35 -16.65
CA LYS A 211 -12.03 2.94 -16.55
C LYS A 211 -12.34 2.53 -15.10
N VAL A 212 -11.48 2.88 -14.15
CA VAL A 212 -11.68 2.58 -12.72
C VAL A 212 -12.85 3.40 -12.15
N HIS A 213 -12.94 4.69 -12.53
CA HIS A 213 -14.02 5.57 -12.10
C HIS A 213 -15.38 5.05 -12.56
N ASP A 214 -15.53 4.73 -13.83
CA ASP A 214 -16.79 4.24 -14.39
C ASP A 214 -17.22 2.94 -13.72
N TYR A 215 -16.30 2.03 -13.45
CA TYR A 215 -16.58 0.82 -12.69
C TYR A 215 -17.03 1.14 -11.26
N THR A 216 -16.32 2.03 -10.56
CA THR A 216 -16.58 2.35 -9.14
C THR A 216 -17.94 2.99 -8.93
N TRP A 217 -18.34 3.86 -9.86
CA TRP A 217 -19.60 4.65 -9.75
C TRP A 217 -20.73 4.12 -10.60
N ALA A 218 -20.59 2.98 -11.28
CA ALA A 218 -21.69 2.34 -11.99
C ALA A 218 -22.83 2.01 -11.03
N PRO A 219 -24.11 2.11 -11.43
CA PRO A 219 -25.27 1.87 -10.55
C PRO A 219 -25.25 0.51 -9.84
N VAL A 220 -24.64 -0.51 -10.46
CA VAL A 220 -24.49 -1.86 -9.89
C VAL A 220 -23.47 -1.90 -8.76
N SER A 221 -22.45 -1.05 -8.77
CA SER A 221 -21.41 -1.00 -7.74
C SER A 221 -21.90 -0.41 -6.41
N TYR A 222 -23.01 0.33 -6.41
CA TYR A 222 -23.64 0.78 -5.16
C TYR A 222 -24.13 -0.40 -4.29
N THR A 223 -24.52 -1.52 -4.91
CA THR A 223 -24.90 -2.74 -4.19
C THR A 223 -23.71 -3.46 -3.57
N HIS A 224 -22.51 -3.36 -4.16
CA HIS A 224 -21.29 -3.90 -3.57
C HIS A 224 -20.81 -3.09 -2.36
N LEU A 225 -20.97 -1.77 -2.38
CA LEU A 225 -20.66 -0.91 -1.23
C LEU A 225 -21.58 -1.24 -0.04
N ARG A 226 -22.86 -1.56 -0.29
CA ARG A 226 -23.82 -1.98 0.75
C ARG A 226 -23.65 -3.42 1.21
N ALA A 227 -23.20 -4.33 0.38
CA ALA A 227 -23.02 -5.73 0.78
C ALA A 227 -21.95 -5.90 1.88
N HIS A 228 -21.05 -4.94 2.05
CA HIS A 228 -20.08 -4.94 3.14
C HIS A 228 -20.70 -4.46 4.47
N GLU A 229 -21.72 -3.59 4.42
CA GLU A 229 -22.43 -3.11 5.63
C GLU A 229 -23.47 -4.12 6.15
N THR A 230 -24.06 -4.94 5.27
CA THR A 230 -25.11 -5.91 5.65
C THR A 230 -24.59 -7.21 6.24
N ARG A 231 -23.30 -7.48 6.24
CA ARG A 231 -22.72 -8.67 6.91
C ARG A 231 -22.61 -8.55 8.43
N HIS A 232 -22.88 -7.39 9.00
CA HIS A 232 -22.88 -7.19 10.46
C HIS A 232 -24.26 -7.32 11.13
N ASP A 233 -25.34 -7.52 10.35
CA ASP A 233 -26.70 -7.58 10.86
C ASP A 233 -27.37 -8.97 10.71
N LEU A 234 -26.59 -10.06 10.58
CA LEU A 234 -27.10 -11.44 10.65
C LEU A 234 -26.42 -12.25 11.73
#